data_2c14639b2d5d76b6bdb90d9793e9fb6d
#
_entry.id   2c14639b2d5d76b6bdb90d9793e9fb6d
#
_cell.length_a   1.000
_cell.length_b   1.000
_cell.length_c   1.000
_cell.angle_alpha   90.00
_cell.angle_beta   90.00
_cell.angle_gamma   90.00
#
_symmetry.space_group_name_H-M   'P 1'
#
loop_
_entity.id
_entity.type
_entity.pdbx_description
1 polymer ?
#
loop_
_entity_poly.entity_id
_entity_poly.type
_entity_poly.pdbx_seq_one_letter_code
_entity_poly.pdbx_strand_id
1 'polypeptide(L)'
;RDCFCYDNPWRKNLNKREKYEGADWIMHFIGHFKTITRHKILVAKGCFKLGLYYQGIMHDMSKYSPTEFLVGVKYYQGTESPNNAERMEEGISMSWLHHKGRNKHHFEYWIDYSIDKDHPGLVGMKIPKKYMAEMFVDRVSAGKIYNGDEFDQKSPLEYFEHGIGASIMCEASRDYLLNLLRMYAEKGEKYTFAYLKNDLKNDMSGYDKISPFQQ
;
A
#
# COMPACT_ATOMS: atom_id res chain seq x y z
N ARG A 1 12.03 12.42 -29.44
CA ARG A 1 11.17 11.54 -28.60
C ARG A 1 12.10 10.86 -27.62
N ASP A 2 12.56 11.64 -26.68
CA ASP A 2 13.56 11.21 -25.72
C ASP A 2 12.84 10.47 -24.60
N CYS A 3 13.03 9.15 -24.58
CA CYS A 3 12.72 8.38 -23.39
C CYS A 3 13.62 8.94 -22.29
N PHE A 4 13.04 9.59 -21.28
CA PHE A 4 13.78 10.05 -20.11
C PHE A 4 14.31 8.83 -19.37
N CYS A 5 15.46 8.32 -19.80
CA CYS A 5 16.30 7.49 -18.96
C CYS A 5 16.86 8.43 -17.90
N TYR A 6 16.24 8.48 -16.74
CA TYR A 6 16.82 9.14 -15.58
C TYR A 6 18.18 8.51 -15.32
N ASP A 7 19.25 9.25 -15.61
CA ASP A 7 20.55 8.96 -15.02
C ASP A 7 20.41 9.16 -13.52
N ASN A 8 20.14 8.05 -12.82
CA ASN A 8 19.93 8.04 -11.40
C ASN A 8 21.28 8.32 -10.71
N PRO A 9 21.51 9.51 -10.11
CA PRO A 9 22.77 9.83 -9.44
C PRO A 9 23.08 8.91 -8.26
N TRP A 10 22.12 8.15 -7.77
CA TRP A 10 22.26 7.15 -6.70
C TRP A 10 22.83 5.81 -7.18
N ARG A 11 22.89 5.57 -8.49
CA ARG A 11 23.49 4.34 -9.08
C ARG A 11 24.96 4.15 -8.71
N LYS A 12 25.69 5.23 -8.42
CA LYS A 12 27.13 5.20 -8.16
C LYS A 12 27.53 4.56 -6.84
N ASN A 13 26.61 4.37 -5.87
CA ASN A 13 26.91 3.79 -4.57
C ASN A 13 26.51 2.30 -4.44
N LEU A 14 25.97 1.67 -5.48
CA LEU A 14 25.44 0.31 -5.41
C LEU A 14 26.44 -0.80 -5.79
N ASN A 15 27.69 -0.43 -6.12
CA ASN A 15 28.74 -1.40 -6.52
C ASN A 15 29.29 -2.30 -5.39
N LYS A 16 28.61 -2.43 -4.26
CA LYS A 16 28.98 -3.28 -3.13
C LYS A 16 27.87 -4.20 -2.63
N ARG A 17 27.03 -4.74 -3.53
CA ARG A 17 26.26 -5.92 -3.15
C ARG A 17 26.99 -7.16 -3.68
N GLU A 18 27.80 -7.74 -2.81
CA GLU A 18 28.36 -9.07 -2.97
C GLU A 18 27.22 -10.04 -3.33
N LYS A 19 27.46 -10.95 -4.26
CA LYS A 19 26.57 -12.08 -4.53
C LYS A 19 26.30 -12.78 -3.20
N TYR A 20 25.06 -12.77 -2.74
CA TYR A 20 24.67 -13.48 -1.53
C TYR A 20 25.06 -14.96 -1.66
N GLU A 21 25.92 -15.43 -0.75
CA GLU A 21 26.23 -16.85 -0.61
C GLU A 21 24.94 -17.59 -0.15
N GLY A 22 24.84 -18.86 -0.44
CA GLY A 22 23.59 -19.63 -0.27
C GLY A 22 22.94 -19.58 1.13
N ALA A 23 23.74 -19.38 2.20
CA ALA A 23 23.24 -19.23 3.56
C ALA A 23 22.45 -17.93 3.75
N ASP A 24 22.88 -16.83 3.13
CA ASP A 24 22.22 -15.53 3.22
C ASP A 24 20.87 -15.58 2.47
N TRP A 25 20.80 -16.29 1.34
CA TRP A 25 19.58 -16.44 0.60
C TRP A 25 18.48 -17.16 1.40
N ILE A 26 18.83 -18.20 2.17
CA ILE A 26 17.89 -18.92 3.03
C ILE A 26 17.38 -18.02 4.16
N MET A 27 18.26 -17.23 4.77
CA MET A 27 17.86 -16.28 5.81
C MET A 27 16.92 -15.20 5.24
N HIS A 28 17.21 -14.66 4.06
CA HIS A 28 16.35 -13.69 3.37
C HIS A 28 14.99 -14.31 3.01
N PHE A 29 14.98 -15.54 2.51
CA PHE A 29 13.75 -16.27 2.21
C PHE A 29 12.86 -16.41 3.45
N ILE A 30 13.42 -16.91 4.55
CA ILE A 30 12.69 -17.09 5.80
C ILE A 30 12.25 -15.75 6.37
N GLY A 31 13.13 -14.74 6.36
CA GLY A 31 12.87 -13.40 6.86
C GLY A 31 11.73 -12.73 6.07
N HIS A 32 11.84 -12.73 4.75
CA HIS A 32 10.81 -12.18 3.86
C HIS A 32 9.45 -12.89 4.04
N PHE A 33 9.45 -14.23 4.04
CA PHE A 33 8.23 -15.01 4.25
C PHE A 33 7.57 -14.69 5.60
N LYS A 34 8.35 -14.60 6.67
CA LYS A 34 7.84 -14.23 8.01
C LYS A 34 7.24 -12.83 8.00
N THR A 35 7.92 -11.86 7.37
CA THR A 35 7.49 -10.46 7.33
C THR A 35 6.17 -10.29 6.58
N ILE A 36 6.04 -10.84 5.36
CA ILE A 36 4.80 -10.73 4.58
C ILE A 36 3.64 -11.49 5.25
N THR A 37 3.93 -12.65 5.87
CA THR A 37 2.91 -13.44 6.58
C THR A 37 2.44 -12.73 7.85
N ARG A 38 3.35 -12.16 8.65
CA ARG A 38 3.00 -11.36 9.83
C ARG A 38 2.15 -10.16 9.44
N HIS A 39 2.54 -9.44 8.38
CA HIS A 39 1.77 -8.32 7.84
C HIS A 39 0.36 -8.76 7.44
N LYS A 40 0.24 -9.80 6.61
CA LYS A 40 -1.04 -10.36 6.20
C LYS A 40 -1.95 -10.73 7.37
N ILE A 41 -1.40 -11.35 8.42
CA ILE A 41 -2.17 -11.71 9.63
C ILE A 41 -2.69 -10.46 10.34
N LEU A 42 -1.88 -9.40 10.46
CA LEU A 42 -2.31 -8.14 11.08
C LEU A 42 -3.43 -7.49 10.28
N VAL A 43 -3.29 -7.41 8.96
CA VAL A 43 -4.34 -6.86 8.08
C VAL A 43 -5.60 -7.71 8.16
N ALA A 44 -5.49 -9.04 8.11
CA ALA A 44 -6.65 -9.93 8.24
C ALA A 44 -7.39 -9.69 9.57
N LYS A 45 -6.67 -9.59 10.69
CA LYS A 45 -7.28 -9.29 12.01
C LYS A 45 -8.01 -7.94 12.00
N GLY A 46 -7.42 -6.90 11.40
CA GLY A 46 -8.05 -5.59 11.25
C GLY A 46 -9.31 -5.64 10.38
N CYS A 47 -9.21 -6.24 9.21
CA CYS A 47 -10.32 -6.44 8.28
C CYS A 47 -11.47 -7.24 8.92
N PHE A 48 -11.17 -8.28 9.68
CA PHE A 48 -12.19 -9.09 10.37
C PHE A 48 -12.94 -8.30 11.45
N LYS A 49 -12.25 -7.40 12.18
CA LYS A 49 -12.92 -6.48 13.12
C LYS A 49 -13.97 -5.60 12.41
N LEU A 50 -13.72 -5.28 11.14
CA LEU A 50 -14.61 -4.47 10.30
C LEU A 50 -15.70 -5.29 9.58
N GLY A 51 -15.64 -6.63 9.62
CA GLY A 51 -16.52 -7.53 8.87
C GLY A 51 -16.09 -7.75 7.41
N LEU A 52 -14.89 -7.31 7.04
CA LEU A 52 -14.31 -7.45 5.70
C LEU A 52 -13.53 -8.77 5.58
N TYR A 53 -14.24 -9.90 5.69
CA TYR A 53 -13.60 -11.23 5.73
C TYR A 53 -12.86 -11.58 4.43
N TYR A 54 -13.50 -11.32 3.28
CA TYR A 54 -12.88 -11.59 1.98
C TYR A 54 -11.60 -10.79 1.78
N GLN A 55 -11.63 -9.49 2.06
CA GLN A 55 -10.46 -8.63 1.98
C GLN A 55 -9.33 -9.12 2.90
N GLY A 56 -9.64 -9.47 4.14
CA GLY A 56 -8.64 -9.97 5.07
C GLY A 56 -7.99 -11.28 4.63
N ILE A 57 -8.76 -12.22 4.04
CA ILE A 57 -8.22 -13.48 3.54
C ILE A 57 -7.38 -13.26 2.27
N MET A 58 -7.88 -12.44 1.34
CA MET A 58 -7.28 -12.25 0.02
C MET A 58 -6.20 -11.16 -0.01
N HIS A 59 -6.09 -10.37 1.07
CA HIS A 59 -5.09 -9.31 1.16
C HIS A 59 -3.71 -9.81 0.78
N ASP A 60 -3.08 -9.13 -0.17
CA ASP A 60 -1.70 -9.37 -0.58
C ASP A 60 -1.34 -10.82 -0.96
N MET A 61 -2.31 -11.61 -1.39
CA MET A 61 -2.02 -12.98 -1.85
C MET A 61 -1.02 -12.99 -3.00
N SER A 62 -0.97 -11.94 -3.79
CA SER A 62 -0.01 -11.79 -4.89
C SER A 62 1.45 -11.80 -4.43
N LYS A 63 1.74 -11.37 -3.18
CA LYS A 63 3.09 -11.40 -2.59
C LYS A 63 3.69 -12.81 -2.48
N TYR A 64 2.85 -13.85 -2.51
CA TYR A 64 3.30 -15.24 -2.50
C TYR A 64 3.54 -15.79 -3.91
N SER A 65 3.24 -15.02 -4.97
CA SER A 65 3.58 -15.40 -6.34
C SER A 65 5.09 -15.32 -6.57
N PRO A 66 5.65 -16.17 -7.45
CA PRO A 66 7.09 -16.10 -7.77
C PRO A 66 7.54 -14.69 -8.22
N THR A 67 6.69 -13.97 -8.94
CA THR A 67 6.97 -12.62 -9.46
C THR A 67 7.27 -11.60 -8.36
N GLU A 68 6.54 -11.65 -7.25
CA GLU A 68 6.75 -10.73 -6.12
C GLU A 68 7.66 -11.35 -5.07
N PHE A 69 7.47 -12.64 -4.77
CA PHE A 69 8.17 -13.32 -3.68
C PHE A 69 9.68 -13.39 -3.90
N LEU A 70 10.13 -13.82 -5.08
CA LEU A 70 11.56 -13.96 -5.38
C LEU A 70 12.28 -12.61 -5.40
N VAL A 71 11.63 -11.58 -5.93
CA VAL A 71 12.14 -10.21 -5.85
C VAL A 71 12.19 -9.75 -4.40
N GLY A 72 11.15 -10.03 -3.62
CA GLY A 72 11.11 -9.75 -2.19
C GLY A 72 12.27 -10.40 -1.43
N VAL A 73 12.62 -11.65 -1.75
CA VAL A 73 13.79 -12.36 -1.18
C VAL A 73 15.10 -11.69 -1.60
N LYS A 74 15.25 -11.38 -2.91
CA LYS A 74 16.47 -10.72 -3.44
C LYS A 74 16.76 -9.39 -2.72
N TYR A 75 15.75 -8.61 -2.44
CA TYR A 75 15.87 -7.25 -1.88
C TYR A 75 15.50 -7.15 -0.39
N TYR A 76 15.38 -8.26 0.31
CA TYR A 76 15.01 -8.26 1.72
C TYR A 76 16.06 -7.59 2.60
N GLN A 77 15.62 -6.61 3.40
CA GLN A 77 16.47 -5.90 4.38
C GLN A 77 15.92 -5.97 5.81
N GLY A 78 14.66 -6.40 5.98
CA GLY A 78 14.00 -6.47 7.29
C GLY A 78 13.41 -5.15 7.80
N THR A 79 13.94 -4.02 7.38
CA THR A 79 13.59 -2.67 7.88
C THR A 79 12.76 -1.86 6.90
N GLU A 80 12.81 -2.20 5.61
CA GLU A 80 12.12 -1.47 4.54
C GLU A 80 11.45 -2.41 3.54
N SER A 81 10.56 -1.83 2.71
CA SER A 81 9.93 -2.57 1.63
C SER A 81 10.97 -2.96 0.55
N PRO A 82 11.06 -4.25 0.18
CA PRO A 82 11.94 -4.69 -0.91
C PRO A 82 11.71 -3.97 -2.24
N ASN A 83 10.48 -3.50 -2.50
CA ASN A 83 10.13 -2.77 -3.72
C ASN A 83 10.91 -1.45 -3.86
N ASN A 84 11.26 -0.80 -2.74
CA ASN A 84 12.05 0.41 -2.78
C ASN A 84 13.50 0.10 -3.18
N ALA A 85 14.08 -0.94 -2.63
CA ALA A 85 15.43 -1.38 -2.99
C ALA A 85 15.52 -1.82 -4.47
N GLU A 86 14.50 -2.58 -4.97
CA GLU A 86 14.39 -2.91 -6.39
C GLU A 86 14.34 -1.64 -7.26
N ARG A 87 13.51 -0.67 -6.90
CA ARG A 87 13.37 0.59 -7.66
C ARG A 87 14.66 1.42 -7.67
N MET A 88 15.39 1.43 -6.56
CA MET A 88 16.66 2.15 -6.49
C MET A 88 17.76 1.49 -7.33
N GLU A 89 17.79 0.17 -7.39
CA GLU A 89 18.79 -0.59 -8.14
C GLU A 89 18.47 -0.63 -9.63
N GLU A 90 17.22 -0.96 -9.98
CA GLU A 90 16.81 -1.21 -11.37
C GLU A 90 16.16 0.03 -12.04
N GLY A 91 15.90 1.10 -11.30
CA GLY A 91 15.16 2.28 -11.77
C GLY A 91 13.64 2.10 -11.80
N ILE A 92 13.16 0.86 -11.63
CA ILE A 92 11.77 0.47 -11.64
C ILE A 92 11.57 -0.70 -10.68
N SER A 93 10.36 -0.88 -10.13
CA SER A 93 10.00 -2.07 -9.38
C SER A 93 8.93 -2.86 -10.14
N MET A 94 9.33 -3.96 -10.76
CA MET A 94 8.42 -4.87 -11.48
C MET A 94 7.52 -5.62 -10.51
N SER A 95 8.02 -5.96 -9.33
CA SER A 95 7.21 -6.55 -8.25
C SER A 95 6.11 -5.59 -7.80
N TRP A 96 6.41 -4.28 -7.67
CA TRP A 96 5.39 -3.29 -7.34
C TRP A 96 4.35 -3.11 -8.45
N LEU A 97 4.76 -3.04 -9.72
CA LEU A 97 3.84 -2.97 -10.84
C LEU A 97 2.89 -4.18 -10.87
N HIS A 98 3.42 -5.38 -10.61
CA HIS A 98 2.60 -6.59 -10.51
C HIS A 98 1.65 -6.51 -9.31
N HIS A 99 2.14 -6.05 -8.16
CA HIS A 99 1.40 -5.95 -6.91
C HIS A 99 0.23 -4.96 -7.01
N LYS A 100 0.51 -3.71 -7.36
CA LYS A 100 -0.51 -2.66 -7.42
C LYS A 100 -1.60 -2.93 -8.46
N GLY A 101 -1.28 -3.64 -9.54
CA GLY A 101 -2.25 -4.03 -10.57
C GLY A 101 -3.20 -5.17 -10.15
N ARG A 102 -2.96 -5.84 -9.02
CA ARG A 102 -3.76 -6.96 -8.51
C ARG A 102 -4.47 -6.68 -7.20
N ASN A 103 -4.05 -5.65 -6.48
CA ASN A 103 -4.51 -5.36 -5.14
C ASN A 103 -5.30 -4.04 -5.12
N LYS A 104 -6.63 -4.15 -5.03
CA LYS A 104 -7.57 -3.02 -5.12
C LYS A 104 -7.50 -2.04 -3.93
N HIS A 105 -6.79 -2.39 -2.87
CA HIS A 105 -6.53 -1.48 -1.75
C HIS A 105 -5.36 -0.52 -2.03
N HIS A 106 -4.69 -0.61 -3.18
CA HIS A 106 -3.72 0.38 -3.65
C HIS A 106 -4.40 1.38 -4.57
N PHE A 107 -4.17 2.68 -4.35
CA PHE A 107 -4.81 3.74 -5.13
C PHE A 107 -4.40 3.71 -6.59
N GLU A 108 -3.19 3.24 -6.91
CA GLU A 108 -2.67 3.13 -8.26
C GLU A 108 -3.46 2.14 -9.14
N TYR A 109 -4.19 1.22 -8.54
CA TYR A 109 -5.15 0.37 -9.25
C TYR A 109 -6.31 1.17 -9.86
N TRP A 110 -6.63 2.32 -9.26
CA TRP A 110 -7.78 3.17 -9.57
C TRP A 110 -7.40 4.39 -10.39
N ILE A 111 -6.31 4.34 -11.13
CA ILE A 111 -5.90 5.38 -12.05
C ILE A 111 -6.35 5.00 -13.46
N ASP A 112 -7.10 5.89 -14.12
CA ASP A 112 -7.62 5.68 -15.45
C ASP A 112 -7.57 6.98 -16.27
N TYR A 113 -7.94 6.93 -17.54
CA TYR A 113 -8.00 8.10 -18.39
C TYR A 113 -9.19 9.00 -18.04
N SER A 114 -8.94 10.31 -18.01
CA SER A 114 -10.02 11.29 -17.91
C SER A 114 -10.92 11.23 -19.14
N ILE A 115 -12.24 11.31 -18.92
CA ILE A 115 -13.21 11.54 -19.99
C ILE A 115 -13.48 13.01 -20.21
N ASP A 116 -13.00 13.88 -19.32
CA ASP A 116 -13.06 15.33 -19.47
C ASP A 116 -12.08 15.79 -20.55
N LYS A 117 -12.61 16.39 -21.60
CA LYS A 117 -11.82 16.87 -22.75
C LYS A 117 -11.01 18.11 -22.41
N ASP A 118 -11.45 18.89 -21.44
CA ASP A 118 -10.77 20.12 -21.00
C ASP A 118 -9.63 19.80 -20.03
N HIS A 119 -9.67 18.63 -19.36
CA HIS A 119 -8.62 18.14 -18.46
C HIS A 119 -8.20 16.71 -18.85
N PRO A 120 -7.54 16.55 -20.02
CA PRO A 120 -7.12 15.23 -20.50
C PRO A 120 -5.95 14.71 -19.66
N GLY A 121 -5.88 13.39 -19.49
CA GLY A 121 -4.78 12.73 -18.81
C GLY A 121 -5.19 11.58 -17.92
N LEU A 122 -4.31 11.20 -16.99
CA LEU A 122 -4.59 10.20 -16.00
C LEU A 122 -5.20 10.84 -14.76
N VAL A 123 -6.27 10.26 -14.26
CA VAL A 123 -7.00 10.72 -13.08
C VAL A 123 -7.26 9.57 -12.12
N GLY A 124 -7.28 9.87 -10.82
CA GLY A 124 -7.67 8.92 -9.80
C GLY A 124 -9.17 8.73 -9.78
N MET A 125 -9.62 7.48 -9.90
CA MET A 125 -11.03 7.12 -9.74
C MET A 125 -11.40 6.98 -8.27
N LYS A 126 -12.68 7.18 -7.97
CA LYS A 126 -13.20 7.00 -6.61
C LYS A 126 -13.09 5.54 -6.18
N ILE A 127 -12.47 5.32 -5.03
CA ILE A 127 -12.19 3.98 -4.49
C ILE A 127 -13.36 3.54 -3.61
N PRO A 128 -13.97 2.35 -3.84
CA PRO A 128 -15.04 1.84 -2.99
C PRO A 128 -14.62 1.74 -1.51
N LYS A 129 -15.53 2.10 -0.58
CA LYS A 129 -15.23 2.16 0.86
C LYS A 129 -14.58 0.89 1.43
N LYS A 130 -14.98 -0.29 0.98
CA LYS A 130 -14.37 -1.54 1.44
C LYS A 130 -12.86 -1.62 1.16
N TYR A 131 -12.41 -1.09 0.01
CA TYR A 131 -10.98 -1.05 -0.33
C TYR A 131 -10.27 0.12 0.34
N MET A 132 -10.98 1.23 0.61
CA MET A 132 -10.46 2.32 1.45
C MET A 132 -10.23 1.85 2.89
N ALA A 133 -11.16 1.06 3.44
CA ALA A 133 -11.02 0.48 4.76
C ALA A 133 -9.86 -0.54 4.81
N GLU A 134 -9.71 -1.36 3.78
CA GLU A 134 -8.57 -2.27 3.63
C GLU A 134 -7.26 -1.50 3.53
N MET A 135 -7.19 -0.43 2.72
CA MET A 135 -6.03 0.47 2.60
C MET A 135 -5.65 1.11 3.95
N PHE A 136 -6.65 1.57 4.72
CA PHE A 136 -6.41 2.11 6.06
C PHE A 136 -5.81 1.06 6.98
N VAL A 137 -6.39 -0.14 7.04
CA VAL A 137 -5.90 -1.26 7.87
C VAL A 137 -4.49 -1.68 7.44
N ASP A 138 -4.23 -1.72 6.14
CA ASP A 138 -2.93 -2.04 5.55
C ASP A 138 -1.86 -1.05 6.04
N ARG A 139 -2.10 0.26 5.91
CA ARG A 139 -1.16 1.31 6.35
C ARG A 139 -0.85 1.24 7.84
N VAL A 140 -1.86 1.04 8.68
CA VAL A 140 -1.67 0.86 10.13
C VAL A 140 -0.86 -0.39 10.42
N SER A 141 -1.13 -1.49 9.72
CA SER A 141 -0.42 -2.76 9.89
C SER A 141 1.04 -2.68 9.40
N ALA A 142 1.28 -2.00 8.28
CA ALA A 142 2.63 -1.76 7.76
C ALA A 142 3.45 -0.92 8.75
N GLY A 143 2.88 0.16 9.29
CA GLY A 143 3.53 0.97 10.32
C GLY A 143 3.94 0.13 11.53
N LYS A 144 3.05 -0.75 12.04
CA LYS A 144 3.35 -1.66 13.16
C LYS A 144 4.46 -2.67 12.85
N ILE A 145 4.58 -3.10 11.59
CA ILE A 145 5.63 -4.05 11.18
C ILE A 145 6.98 -3.37 11.06
N TYR A 146 7.05 -2.22 10.37
CA TYR A 146 8.32 -1.57 10.05
C TYR A 146 8.87 -0.73 11.20
N ASN A 147 8.00 -0.12 12.01
CA ASN A 147 8.43 0.68 13.16
C ASN A 147 8.58 -0.16 14.46
N GLY A 148 8.03 -1.38 14.51
CA GLY A 148 8.14 -2.25 15.67
C GLY A 148 7.73 -1.56 16.97
N ASP A 149 8.63 -1.53 17.96
CA ASP A 149 8.40 -0.92 19.26
C ASP A 149 8.38 0.62 19.22
N GLU A 150 8.87 1.22 18.15
CA GLU A 150 8.81 2.67 17.91
C GLU A 150 7.53 3.11 17.21
N PHE A 151 6.58 2.20 16.99
CA PHE A 151 5.32 2.53 16.35
C PHE A 151 4.50 3.52 17.17
N ASP A 152 4.21 4.68 16.57
CA ASP A 152 3.27 5.67 17.10
C ASP A 152 2.00 5.68 16.23
N GLN A 153 0.86 5.96 16.87
CA GLN A 153 -0.43 6.10 16.18
C GLN A 153 -0.46 7.23 15.14
N LYS A 154 0.44 8.19 15.23
CA LYS A 154 0.61 9.28 14.25
C LYS A 154 1.38 8.85 13.00
N SER A 155 2.26 7.84 13.12
CA SER A 155 3.14 7.41 12.02
C SER A 155 2.40 7.12 10.70
N PRO A 156 1.22 6.47 10.66
CA PRO A 156 0.50 6.25 9.41
C PRO A 156 -0.02 7.54 8.76
N LEU A 157 -0.38 8.56 9.56
CA LEU A 157 -0.79 9.87 9.07
C LEU A 157 0.40 10.62 8.48
N GLU A 158 1.50 10.72 9.24
CA GLU A 158 2.73 11.38 8.80
C GLU A 158 3.26 10.78 7.51
N TYR A 159 3.30 9.45 7.43
CA TYR A 159 3.70 8.75 6.21
C TYR A 159 2.80 9.10 5.01
N PHE A 160 1.49 9.24 5.22
CA PHE A 160 0.55 9.60 4.17
C PHE A 160 0.73 11.05 3.71
N GLU A 161 0.90 11.99 4.63
CA GLU A 161 1.04 13.42 4.33
C GLU A 161 2.36 13.73 3.59
N HIS A 162 3.43 12.97 3.84
CA HIS A 162 4.69 13.08 3.10
C HIS A 162 4.72 12.30 1.78
N GLY A 163 3.72 11.46 1.53
CA GLY A 163 3.66 10.61 0.33
C GLY A 163 3.12 11.33 -0.90
N ILE A 164 3.78 11.15 -2.05
CA ILE A 164 3.37 11.71 -3.36
C ILE A 164 2.01 11.17 -3.81
N GLY A 165 1.61 9.99 -3.33
CA GLY A 165 0.36 9.32 -3.72
C GLY A 165 -0.90 10.12 -3.44
N ALA A 166 -0.87 11.01 -2.45
CA ALA A 166 -2.01 11.85 -2.09
C ALA A 166 -2.45 12.80 -3.23
N SER A 167 -1.54 13.19 -4.13
CA SER A 167 -1.84 14.13 -5.22
C SER A 167 -2.56 13.51 -6.42
N ILE A 168 -2.46 12.18 -6.61
CA ILE A 168 -3.06 11.47 -7.75
C ILE A 168 -4.39 10.81 -7.37
N MET A 169 -4.65 10.59 -6.09
CA MET A 169 -5.92 10.02 -5.64
C MET A 169 -7.08 10.96 -5.95
N CYS A 170 -8.23 10.38 -6.30
CA CYS A 170 -9.50 11.11 -6.28
C CYS A 170 -9.67 11.81 -4.93
N GLU A 171 -10.05 13.09 -4.97
CA GLU A 171 -10.16 13.95 -3.78
C GLU A 171 -11.04 13.33 -2.68
N ALA A 172 -12.22 12.84 -3.04
CA ALA A 172 -13.12 12.20 -2.09
C ALA A 172 -12.51 10.96 -1.40
N SER A 173 -11.71 10.18 -2.13
CA SER A 173 -11.01 9.01 -1.57
C SER A 173 -9.84 9.44 -0.68
N ARG A 174 -9.09 10.45 -1.11
CA ARG A 174 -7.99 11.02 -0.34
C ARG A 174 -8.48 11.58 0.99
N ASP A 175 -9.53 12.40 0.95
CA ASP A 175 -10.07 13.05 2.14
C ASP A 175 -10.69 12.03 3.12
N TYR A 176 -11.35 10.99 2.57
CA TYR A 176 -11.85 9.91 3.40
C TYR A 176 -10.73 9.17 4.14
N LEU A 177 -9.63 8.82 3.44
CA LEU A 177 -8.49 8.17 4.06
C LEU A 177 -7.81 9.09 5.09
N LEU A 178 -7.60 10.36 4.73
CA LEU A 178 -7.00 11.35 5.61
C LEU A 178 -7.81 11.53 6.91
N ASN A 179 -9.13 11.58 6.82
CA ASN A 179 -10.01 11.66 7.99
C ASN A 179 -9.88 10.41 8.88
N LEU A 180 -9.78 9.21 8.31
CA LEU A 180 -9.56 7.98 9.08
C LEU A 180 -8.19 7.99 9.79
N LEU A 181 -7.14 8.43 9.09
CA LEU A 181 -5.79 8.50 9.66
C LEU A 181 -5.68 9.55 10.77
N ARG A 182 -6.30 10.72 10.60
CA ARG A 182 -6.39 11.74 11.65
C ARG A 182 -7.17 11.25 12.87
N MET A 183 -8.31 10.61 12.62
CA MET A 183 -9.10 10.00 13.70
C MET A 183 -8.31 8.93 14.46
N TYR A 184 -7.52 8.12 13.74
CA TYR A 184 -6.64 7.12 14.33
C TYR A 184 -5.54 7.75 15.18
N ALA A 185 -4.90 8.79 14.67
CA ALA A 185 -3.85 9.53 15.38
C ALA A 185 -4.36 10.22 16.66
N GLU A 186 -5.59 10.78 16.63
CA GLU A 186 -6.15 11.55 17.73
C GLU A 186 -6.92 10.68 18.75
N LYS A 187 -7.70 9.71 18.29
CA LYS A 187 -8.66 8.95 19.11
C LYS A 187 -8.31 7.48 19.27
N GLY A 188 -7.29 7.01 18.57
CA GLY A 188 -6.76 5.67 18.67
C GLY A 188 -7.55 4.59 17.95
N GLU A 189 -7.01 3.38 17.98
CA GLU A 189 -7.49 2.23 17.22
C GLU A 189 -8.95 1.87 17.54
N LYS A 190 -9.28 1.76 18.83
CA LYS A 190 -10.62 1.31 19.27
C LYS A 190 -11.73 2.21 18.72
N TYR A 191 -11.55 3.51 18.81
CA TYR A 191 -12.53 4.48 18.35
C TYR A 191 -12.68 4.46 16.83
N THR A 192 -11.57 4.52 16.12
CA THR A 192 -11.56 4.56 14.65
C THR A 192 -12.13 3.30 14.02
N PHE A 193 -11.82 2.12 14.59
CA PHE A 193 -12.40 0.87 14.10
C PHE A 193 -13.90 0.76 14.39
N ALA A 194 -14.37 1.27 15.53
CA ALA A 194 -15.80 1.32 15.82
C ALA A 194 -16.55 2.24 14.85
N TYR A 195 -16.01 3.44 14.61
CA TYR A 195 -16.53 4.37 13.62
C TYR A 195 -16.59 3.74 12.23
N LEU A 196 -15.46 3.22 11.74
CA LEU A 196 -15.33 2.65 10.39
C LEU A 196 -16.26 1.43 10.20
N LYS A 197 -16.38 0.58 11.21
CA LYS A 197 -17.32 -0.55 11.19
C LYS A 197 -18.78 -0.10 11.05
N ASN A 198 -19.16 0.96 11.73
CA ASN A 198 -20.51 1.52 11.65
C ASN A 198 -20.74 2.19 10.29
N ASP A 199 -19.75 2.95 9.80
CA ASP A 199 -19.79 3.60 8.50
C ASP A 199 -19.93 2.60 7.34
N LEU A 200 -19.19 1.49 7.38
CA LEU A 200 -19.30 0.42 6.40
C LEU A 200 -20.67 -0.29 6.42
N LYS A 201 -21.32 -0.39 7.57
CA LYS A 201 -22.66 -1.00 7.66
C LYS A 201 -23.76 -0.12 7.07
N ASN A 202 -23.65 1.19 7.30
CA ASN A 202 -24.70 2.13 6.95
C ASN A 202 -24.65 2.58 5.49
N ASP A 203 -23.50 2.46 4.82
CA ASP A 203 -23.30 3.04 3.50
C ASP A 203 -22.41 2.20 2.56
N MET A 204 -22.56 0.87 2.58
CA MET A 204 -21.95 0.06 1.50
C MET A 204 -22.56 0.38 0.12
N SER A 205 -23.78 0.97 0.09
CA SER A 205 -24.51 1.27 -1.15
C SER A 205 -24.39 2.72 -1.62
N GLY A 206 -24.16 3.68 -0.73
CA GLY A 206 -24.18 5.12 -1.06
C GLY A 206 -22.89 5.61 -1.72
N TYR A 207 -21.78 5.15 -1.22
CA TYR A 207 -20.47 5.49 -1.78
C TYR A 207 -20.24 4.87 -3.17
N ASP A 208 -20.74 3.64 -3.39
CA ASP A 208 -20.65 2.94 -4.66
C ASP A 208 -21.63 3.49 -5.73
N LYS A 209 -22.67 4.24 -5.32
CA LYS A 209 -23.68 4.82 -6.21
C LYS A 209 -23.34 6.21 -6.75
N ILE A 210 -22.36 6.89 -6.17
CA ILE A 210 -21.90 8.16 -6.73
C ILE A 210 -21.13 7.83 -7.99
N SER A 211 -21.74 8.16 -9.14
CA SER A 211 -21.10 8.03 -10.45
C SER A 211 -19.69 8.62 -10.40
N PRO A 212 -18.65 7.95 -10.94
CA PRO A 212 -17.33 8.53 -11.10
C PRO A 212 -17.35 9.82 -11.95
N PHE A 213 -18.47 10.13 -12.59
CA PHE A 213 -18.68 11.28 -13.48
C PHE A 213 -19.34 12.49 -12.80
N GLN A 214 -19.59 12.44 -11.49
CA GLN A 214 -20.03 13.59 -10.71
C GLN A 214 -18.85 14.11 -9.86
N GLN A 215 -17.89 14.69 -10.53
CA GLN A 215 -16.91 15.61 -9.96
C GLN A 215 -17.23 17.02 -10.39
#